data_4068902a87cb985ad1ebd1d8f9bab545
#
_entry.id   4068902a87cb985ad1ebd1d8f9bab545
#
_cell.length_a   1.000
_cell.length_b   1.000
_cell.length_c   1.000
_cell.angle_alpha   90.00
_cell.angle_beta   90.00
_cell.angle_gamma   90.00
#
_symmetry.space_group_name_H-M   'P 1'
#
loop_
_entity.id
_entity.type
_entity.pdbx_description
1 polymer ?
#
loop_
_entity_poly.entity_id
_entity_poly.type
_entity_poly.pdbx_seq_one_letter_code
_entity_poly.pdbx_strand_id
1 'polypeptide(L)'
;AIEVDVDCLSDGKDCVIGQNCMIGPDVTVGRGCKLQNNVSIYKGVTLEDRVFCGPSCVFTNVYSPRAFVERKEEFLPTRVAEGATIGANATIVCGTTVGRYALIGAGALVKSDVPAYGIMAG
;
A
#
# COMPACT_ATOMS: atom_id res chain seq x y z
N ALA A 1 6.48 -13.09 -10.38
CA ALA A 1 5.11 -13.32 -10.82
C ALA A 1 4.16 -12.44 -10.03
N ILE A 2 3.15 -11.96 -10.68
CA ILE A 2 2.14 -11.14 -10.06
C ILE A 2 0.91 -12.01 -9.85
N GLU A 3 0.53 -12.21 -8.59
CA GLU A 3 -0.79 -12.73 -8.29
C GLU A 3 -1.69 -11.52 -8.08
N VAL A 4 -2.54 -11.26 -9.05
CA VAL A 4 -3.26 -10.01 -9.04
C VAL A 4 -4.76 -10.27 -8.92
N ASP A 5 -5.31 -9.79 -7.83
CA ASP A 5 -6.74 -9.72 -7.62
C ASP A 5 -7.08 -8.27 -7.36
N VAL A 6 -6.90 -7.44 -8.39
CA VAL A 6 -7.04 -6.00 -8.27
C VAL A 6 -8.09 -5.47 -9.24
N ASP A 7 -8.97 -4.63 -8.75
CA ASP A 7 -10.04 -4.03 -9.55
C ASP A 7 -9.49 -3.24 -10.73
N CYS A 8 -8.36 -2.60 -10.52
CA CYS A 8 -7.68 -1.81 -11.54
C CYS A 8 -7.41 -2.64 -12.79
N LEU A 9 -6.97 -3.87 -12.64
CA LEU A 9 -6.68 -4.75 -13.76
C LEU A 9 -7.94 -5.33 -14.36
N SER A 10 -8.94 -5.62 -13.56
CA SER A 10 -10.22 -6.10 -14.10
C SER A 10 -10.91 -5.02 -14.91
N ASP A 11 -10.76 -3.76 -14.53
CA ASP A 11 -11.28 -2.63 -15.29
C ASP A 11 -10.40 -2.25 -16.48
N GLY A 12 -9.14 -2.67 -16.49
CA GLY A 12 -8.20 -2.30 -17.53
C GLY A 12 -7.93 -0.81 -17.59
N LYS A 13 -8.03 -0.09 -16.49
CA LYS A 13 -8.05 1.39 -16.47
C LYS A 13 -6.77 1.97 -15.90
N ASP A 14 -5.84 2.30 -16.79
CA ASP A 14 -4.74 3.24 -16.51
C ASP A 14 -3.85 2.88 -15.30
N CYS A 15 -3.79 1.63 -14.91
CA CYS A 15 -2.88 1.20 -13.88
C CYS A 15 -1.56 0.75 -14.45
N VAL A 16 -0.48 1.12 -13.77
CA VAL A 16 0.86 0.66 -14.10
C VAL A 16 1.38 -0.13 -12.92
N ILE A 17 1.78 -1.36 -13.17
CA ILE A 17 2.35 -2.23 -12.13
C ILE A 17 3.72 -2.67 -12.60
N GLY A 18 4.73 -2.30 -11.82
CA GLY A 18 6.11 -2.62 -12.14
C GLY A 18 6.46 -4.09 -11.93
N GLN A 19 7.72 -4.41 -12.12
CA GLN A 19 8.21 -5.78 -12.00
C GLN A 19 8.34 -6.20 -10.54
N ASN A 20 8.17 -7.50 -10.30
CA ASN A 20 8.37 -8.11 -8.98
C ASN A 20 7.46 -7.54 -7.90
N CYS A 21 6.29 -7.06 -8.27
CA CYS A 21 5.30 -6.65 -7.27
C CYS A 21 4.60 -7.87 -6.71
N MET A 22 4.37 -7.86 -5.40
CA MET A 22 3.55 -8.85 -4.73
C MET A 22 2.26 -8.17 -4.30
N ILE A 23 1.14 -8.67 -4.79
CA ILE A 23 -0.17 -8.15 -4.43
C ILE A 23 -0.97 -9.33 -3.91
N GLY A 24 -1.28 -9.29 -2.63
CA GLY A 24 -1.98 -10.38 -1.97
C GLY A 24 -3.48 -10.40 -2.27
N PRO A 25 -4.18 -11.40 -1.72
CA PRO A 25 -5.64 -11.47 -1.84
C PRO A 25 -6.31 -10.35 -1.06
N ASP A 26 -7.55 -10.04 -1.42
CA ASP A 26 -8.35 -9.01 -0.75
C ASP A 26 -7.66 -7.64 -0.73
N VAL A 27 -6.89 -7.35 -1.77
CA VAL A 27 -6.31 -6.04 -2.00
C VAL A 27 -7.14 -5.35 -3.08
N THR A 28 -7.50 -4.11 -2.83
CA THR A 28 -8.21 -3.28 -3.79
C THR A 28 -7.25 -2.21 -4.31
N VAL A 29 -7.14 -2.10 -5.63
CA VAL A 29 -6.34 -1.06 -6.27
C VAL A 29 -7.25 -0.27 -7.19
N GLY A 30 -7.39 1.01 -6.91
CA GLY A 30 -8.25 1.90 -7.68
C GLY A 30 -7.68 2.25 -9.05
N ARG A 31 -8.40 3.11 -9.75
CA ARG A 31 -8.04 3.50 -11.12
C ARG A 31 -6.85 4.43 -11.12
N GLY A 32 -6.01 4.30 -12.14
CA GLY A 32 -4.88 5.20 -12.33
C GLY A 32 -3.77 5.07 -11.32
N CYS A 33 -3.74 4.00 -10.54
CA CYS A 33 -2.66 3.76 -9.60
C CYS A 33 -1.37 3.39 -10.32
N LYS A 34 -0.25 3.78 -9.73
CA LYS A 34 1.07 3.44 -10.26
C LYS A 34 1.88 2.76 -9.16
N LEU A 35 2.17 1.48 -9.36
CA LEU A 35 3.00 0.71 -8.47
C LEU A 35 4.34 0.50 -9.16
N GLN A 36 5.39 1.01 -8.55
CA GLN A 36 6.73 0.86 -9.10
C GLN A 36 7.28 -0.54 -8.82
N ASN A 37 8.54 -0.80 -9.13
CA ASN A 37 9.11 -2.14 -8.99
C ASN A 37 9.25 -2.54 -7.53
N ASN A 38 9.08 -3.83 -7.27
CA ASN A 38 9.31 -4.45 -5.95
C ASN A 38 8.40 -3.92 -4.84
N VAL A 39 7.19 -3.50 -5.18
CA VAL A 39 6.20 -3.09 -4.19
C VAL A 39 5.51 -4.33 -3.63
N SER A 40 5.40 -4.42 -2.30
CA SER A 40 4.75 -5.54 -1.64
C SER A 40 3.50 -5.05 -0.93
N ILE A 41 2.35 -5.58 -1.33
CA ILE A 41 1.05 -5.21 -0.77
C ILE A 41 0.38 -6.47 -0.25
N TYR A 42 0.32 -6.59 1.07
CA TYR A 42 -0.28 -7.75 1.70
C TYR A 42 -1.79 -7.60 1.82
N LYS A 43 -2.43 -8.68 2.24
CA LYS A 43 -3.89 -8.75 2.38
C LYS A 43 -4.43 -7.60 3.25
N GLY A 44 -5.57 -7.06 2.85
CA GLY A 44 -6.27 -6.07 3.65
C GLY A 44 -5.94 -4.61 3.32
N VAL A 45 -5.19 -4.38 2.25
CA VAL A 45 -4.82 -3.03 1.84
C VAL A 45 -5.77 -2.55 0.75
N THR A 46 -6.26 -1.32 0.91
CA THR A 46 -7.05 -0.63 -0.11
C THR A 46 -6.28 0.59 -0.58
N LEU A 47 -5.98 0.63 -1.87
CA LEU A 47 -5.44 1.82 -2.53
C LEU A 47 -6.58 2.44 -3.33
N GLU A 48 -6.94 3.67 -3.01
CA GLU A 48 -7.96 4.40 -3.77
C GLU A 48 -7.39 4.88 -5.10
N ASP A 49 -8.14 5.70 -5.84
CA ASP A 49 -7.72 6.09 -7.18
C ASP A 49 -6.45 6.94 -7.16
N ARG A 50 -5.63 6.77 -8.17
CA ARG A 50 -4.45 7.60 -8.43
C ARG A 50 -3.43 7.62 -7.31
N VAL A 51 -3.29 6.51 -6.61
CA VAL A 51 -2.24 6.36 -5.60
C VAL A 51 -0.93 5.98 -6.30
N PHE A 52 0.15 6.62 -5.89
CA PHE A 52 1.50 6.29 -6.36
C PHE A 52 2.26 5.56 -5.26
N CYS A 53 2.80 4.40 -5.59
CA CYS A 53 3.66 3.64 -4.68
C CYS A 53 5.06 3.57 -5.25
N GLY A 54 5.99 4.18 -4.57
CA GLY A 54 7.40 4.20 -4.99
C GLY A 54 8.05 2.82 -4.90
N PRO A 55 9.19 2.62 -5.56
CA PRO A 55 9.82 1.31 -5.59
C PRO A 55 10.19 0.81 -4.19
N SER A 56 9.98 -0.47 -4.01
CA SER A 56 10.32 -1.17 -2.76
C SER A 56 9.57 -0.69 -1.51
N CYS A 57 8.49 0.07 -1.66
CA CYS A 57 7.65 0.34 -0.49
C CYS A 57 6.88 -0.93 -0.12
N VAL A 58 6.49 -1.04 1.15
CA VAL A 58 5.85 -2.23 1.66
C VAL A 58 4.70 -1.87 2.61
N PHE A 59 3.61 -2.64 2.49
CA PHE A 59 2.47 -2.53 3.38
C PHE A 59 2.41 -3.80 4.22
N THR A 60 2.49 -3.66 5.54
CA THR A 60 2.38 -4.83 6.41
C THR A 60 0.92 -5.17 6.68
N ASN A 61 0.65 -6.35 7.21
CA ASN A 61 -0.73 -6.75 7.49
C ASN A 61 -0.93 -7.28 8.92
N VAL A 62 0.15 -7.44 9.67
CA VAL A 62 0.09 -7.87 11.06
C VAL A 62 0.92 -6.90 11.90
N TYR A 63 0.28 -6.33 12.93
CA TYR A 63 0.92 -5.28 13.71
C TYR A 63 2.13 -5.78 14.49
N SER A 64 2.07 -6.97 15.02
CA SER A 64 3.11 -7.52 15.88
C SER A 64 3.47 -8.97 15.48
N PRO A 65 4.11 -9.14 14.30
CA PRO A 65 4.37 -10.49 13.80
C PRO A 65 5.44 -11.22 14.62
N ARG A 66 5.27 -12.54 14.70
CA ARG A 66 6.24 -13.45 15.27
C ARG A 66 6.24 -14.73 14.44
N ALA A 67 7.41 -15.23 14.08
CA ALA A 67 7.50 -16.39 13.19
C ALA A 67 6.86 -17.66 13.78
N PHE A 68 6.88 -17.79 15.10
CA PHE A 68 6.39 -18.97 15.79
C PHE A 68 4.94 -18.84 16.25
N VAL A 69 4.28 -17.73 15.93
CA VAL A 69 2.89 -17.49 16.32
C VAL A 69 2.12 -17.10 15.07
N GLU A 70 1.03 -17.81 14.81
CA GLU A 70 0.15 -17.44 13.71
C GLU A 70 -0.80 -16.36 14.17
N ARG A 71 -0.84 -15.24 13.43
CA ARG A 71 -1.62 -14.07 13.79
C ARG A 71 -2.58 -13.63 12.68
N LYS A 72 -3.09 -14.60 11.91
CA LYS A 72 -4.00 -14.29 10.79
C LYS A 72 -5.23 -13.52 11.23
N GLU A 73 -5.69 -13.76 12.44
CA GLU A 73 -6.86 -13.06 12.98
C GLU A 73 -6.54 -11.63 13.41
N GLU A 74 -5.26 -11.27 13.45
CA GLU A 74 -4.82 -9.95 13.84
C GLU A 74 -4.52 -9.05 12.65
N PHE A 75 -4.90 -9.47 11.45
CA PHE A 75 -4.71 -8.65 10.26
C PHE A 75 -5.55 -7.38 10.39
N LEU A 76 -4.89 -6.22 10.24
CA LEU A 76 -5.53 -4.92 10.34
C LEU A 76 -5.59 -4.29 8.96
N PRO A 77 -6.75 -3.80 8.54
CA PRO A 77 -6.88 -3.16 7.23
C PRO A 77 -6.11 -1.85 7.17
N THR A 78 -5.61 -1.56 5.98
CA THR A 78 -4.87 -0.33 5.70
C THR A 78 -5.52 0.36 4.52
N ARG A 79 -5.64 1.67 4.59
CA ARG A 79 -6.27 2.44 3.53
C ARG A 79 -5.35 3.57 3.10
N VAL A 80 -5.16 3.69 1.80
CA VAL A 80 -4.46 4.83 1.20
C VAL A 80 -5.47 5.57 0.34
N ALA A 81 -5.75 6.81 0.71
CA ALA A 81 -6.80 7.59 0.07
C ALA A 81 -6.32 8.15 -1.26
N GLU A 82 -7.27 8.64 -2.03
CA GLU A 82 -7.05 9.10 -3.39
C GLU A 82 -5.88 10.06 -3.51
N GLY A 83 -5.05 9.86 -4.52
CA GLY A 83 -3.98 10.79 -4.87
C GLY A 83 -2.78 10.80 -3.94
N ALA A 84 -2.76 9.96 -2.91
CA ALA A 84 -1.60 9.92 -2.01
C ALA A 84 -0.37 9.36 -2.71
N THR A 85 0.80 9.81 -2.29
CA THR A 85 2.09 9.36 -2.82
C THR A 85 2.90 8.71 -1.70
N ILE A 86 3.31 7.47 -1.93
CA ILE A 86 4.15 6.72 -1.02
C ILE A 86 5.56 6.69 -1.59
N GLY A 87 6.52 7.23 -0.88
CA GLY A 87 7.90 7.31 -1.36
C GLY A 87 8.60 5.95 -1.37
N ALA A 88 9.72 5.89 -2.08
CA ALA A 88 10.51 4.67 -2.20
C ALA A 88 10.95 4.15 -0.83
N ASN A 89 10.91 2.84 -0.66
CA ASN A 89 11.35 2.17 0.58
C ASN A 89 10.56 2.58 1.84
N ALA A 90 9.41 3.22 1.68
CA ALA A 90 8.57 3.54 2.83
C ALA A 90 7.89 2.26 3.33
N THR A 91 7.64 2.22 4.64
CA THR A 91 6.92 1.12 5.27
C THR A 91 5.62 1.65 5.86
N ILE A 92 4.51 1.09 5.43
CA ILE A 92 3.19 1.46 5.92
C ILE A 92 2.71 0.35 6.85
N VAL A 93 2.65 0.66 8.14
CA VAL A 93 2.21 -0.31 9.13
C VAL A 93 0.70 -0.47 9.04
N CYS A 94 0.24 -1.71 9.11
CA CYS A 94 -1.17 -2.04 8.99
C CYS A 94 -2.03 -1.30 10.03
N GLY A 95 -3.29 -1.09 9.67
CA GLY A 95 -4.23 -0.40 10.54
C GLY A 95 -4.17 1.12 10.42
N THR A 96 -3.35 1.67 9.53
CA THR A 96 -3.26 3.11 9.35
C THR A 96 -4.05 3.56 8.13
N THR A 97 -4.43 4.82 8.12
CA THR A 97 -5.03 5.48 6.97
C THR A 97 -4.11 6.60 6.52
N VAL A 98 -3.68 6.54 5.26
CA VAL A 98 -2.95 7.64 4.64
C VAL A 98 -3.97 8.51 3.94
N GLY A 99 -4.07 9.76 4.35
CA GLY A 99 -5.10 10.67 3.89
C GLY A 99 -4.94 11.07 2.44
N ARG A 100 -6.00 11.65 1.89
CA ARG A 100 -6.07 12.07 0.50
C ARG A 100 -4.94 13.06 0.17
N TYR A 101 -4.24 12.81 -0.93
CA TYR A 101 -3.14 13.64 -1.41
C TYR A 101 -2.02 13.85 -0.40
N ALA A 102 -1.90 12.97 0.59
CA ALA A 102 -0.76 13.00 1.49
C ALA A 102 0.52 12.59 0.78
N LEU A 103 1.63 13.05 1.27
CA LEU A 103 2.95 12.74 0.72
C LEU A 103 3.79 12.05 1.80
N ILE A 104 4.12 10.80 1.54
CA ILE A 104 4.99 10.02 2.44
C ILE A 104 6.38 10.01 1.83
N GLY A 105 7.35 10.55 2.55
CA GLY A 105 8.72 10.64 2.07
C GLY A 105 9.40 9.28 1.93
N ALA A 106 10.43 9.23 1.11
CA ALA A 106 11.20 8.00 0.92
C ALA A 106 11.77 7.52 2.25
N GLY A 107 11.68 6.22 2.48
CA GLY A 107 12.22 5.61 3.70
C GLY A 107 11.40 5.85 4.97
N ALA A 108 10.27 6.54 4.88
CA ALA A 108 9.48 6.85 6.06
C ALA A 108 8.84 5.59 6.65
N LEU A 109 8.67 5.58 7.95
CA LEU A 109 7.92 4.55 8.66
C LEU A 109 6.60 5.15 9.13
N VAL A 110 5.50 4.72 8.55
CA VAL A 110 4.17 5.23 8.89
C VAL A 110 3.51 4.27 9.87
N LYS A 111 3.36 4.69 11.11
CA LYS A 111 2.78 3.89 12.20
C LYS A 111 1.44 4.43 12.69
N SER A 112 1.03 5.57 12.21
CA SER A 112 -0.24 6.19 12.61
C SER A 112 -0.83 6.93 11.42
N ASP A 113 -2.08 7.33 11.53
CA ASP A 113 -2.79 7.98 10.44
C ASP A 113 -2.09 9.27 10.00
N VAL A 114 -2.09 9.49 8.70
CA VAL A 114 -1.58 10.72 8.11
C VAL A 114 -2.79 11.49 7.56
N PRO A 115 -2.99 12.74 7.96
CA PRO A 115 -4.16 13.49 7.50
C PRO A 115 -4.06 13.82 6.01
N ALA A 116 -5.21 14.16 5.43
CA ALA A 116 -5.25 14.61 4.04
C ALA A 116 -4.28 15.77 3.85
N TYR A 117 -3.57 15.75 2.72
CA TYR A 117 -2.55 16.74 2.36
C TYR A 117 -1.38 16.81 3.36
N GLY A 118 -1.30 15.85 4.29
CA GLY A 118 -0.19 15.80 5.23
C GLY A 118 1.11 15.41 4.54
N ILE A 119 2.22 15.79 5.16
CA ILE A 119 3.55 15.43 4.69
C ILE A 119 4.27 14.73 5.82
N MET A 120 4.76 13.52 5.55
CA MET A 120 5.54 12.77 6.52
C MET A 120 6.92 12.54 5.93
N ALA A 121 7.95 13.07 6.58
CA ALA A 121 9.32 12.87 6.17
C ALA A 121 9.87 11.56 6.71
N GLY A 122 10.82 11.04 6.00
CA GLY A 122 11.49 9.80 6.42
C GLY A 122 12.49 10.00 7.54
#